data_07a0e2933adf426812fc2eba851c6ce5
#
_entry.id   07a0e2933adf426812fc2eba851c6ce5
#
_cell.length_a   1.000
_cell.length_b   1.000
_cell.length_c   1.000
_cell.angle_alpha   90.00
_cell.angle_beta   90.00
_cell.angle_gamma   90.00
#
_symmetry.space_group_name_H-M   'P 1'
#
loop_
_entity.id
_entity.type
_entity.pdbx_description
1 polymer ?
#
loop_
_entity_poly.entity_id
_entity_poly.type
_entity_poly.pdbx_seq_one_letter_code
_entity_poly.pdbx_strand_id
1 'polypeptide(L)'
;QILQTQWLAYEEGDEYAAMAIQTEFHAGHDPIPIIQQQVVAIIQPLVHSQYTLELQTTITPTMASLTLNKTNFGFLAVRMAANISDYFGGGIITNQAGKTGEPALFGNAASYIDYSGPMRGPNANEITEGITYFDHPSNPSYPSKWHIREDGWMGASVCRDAPITLTPNAPLKLRY
;
A
#
# COMPACT_ATOMS: atom_id res chain seq x y z
N GLN A 1 3.48 5.75 18.75
CA GLN A 1 2.02 5.76 18.64
C GLN A 1 1.60 6.50 17.36
N ILE A 2 0.53 6.04 16.69
CA ILE A 2 -0.08 6.71 15.53
C ILE A 2 -1.49 7.11 15.94
N LEU A 3 -1.83 8.38 15.75
CA LEU A 3 -3.13 8.95 16.12
C LEU A 3 -3.76 9.63 14.91
N GLN A 4 -5.02 9.35 14.63
CA GLN A 4 -5.80 10.17 13.72
C GLN A 4 -6.22 11.44 14.47
N THR A 5 -5.86 12.59 13.92
CA THR A 5 -6.09 13.89 14.58
C THR A 5 -7.21 14.70 13.91
N GLN A 6 -7.43 14.49 12.61
CA GLN A 6 -8.40 15.29 11.86
C GLN A 6 -9.01 14.53 10.68
N TRP A 7 -10.31 14.76 10.45
CA TRP A 7 -10.95 14.57 9.16
C TRP A 7 -10.75 15.83 8.32
N LEU A 8 -10.16 15.68 7.12
CA LEU A 8 -9.88 16.80 6.21
C LEU A 8 -10.97 16.95 5.14
N ALA A 9 -11.47 15.83 4.62
CA ALA A 9 -12.54 15.81 3.64
C ALA A 9 -13.29 14.48 3.67
N TYR A 10 -14.55 14.54 3.27
CA TYR A 10 -15.38 13.37 2.97
C TYR A 10 -16.29 13.74 1.80
N GLU A 11 -16.31 12.90 0.76
CA GLU A 11 -17.17 13.05 -0.40
C GLU A 11 -17.84 11.71 -0.70
N GLU A 12 -19.09 11.76 -1.06
CA GLU A 12 -19.90 10.61 -1.44
C GLU A 12 -20.66 10.94 -2.72
N GLY A 13 -20.59 10.06 -3.71
CA GLY A 13 -21.24 10.23 -5.01
C GLY A 13 -21.46 8.89 -5.70
N ASP A 14 -22.19 8.95 -6.82
CA ASP A 14 -22.53 7.75 -7.60
C ASP A 14 -21.33 7.17 -8.36
N GLU A 15 -20.35 8.00 -8.71
CA GLU A 15 -19.19 7.59 -9.50
C GLU A 15 -17.96 7.25 -8.63
N TYR A 16 -17.84 7.88 -7.46
CA TYR A 16 -16.77 7.63 -6.52
C TYR A 16 -17.16 8.05 -5.10
N ALA A 17 -16.41 7.53 -4.12
CA ALA A 17 -16.38 8.09 -2.78
C ALA A 17 -14.92 8.38 -2.40
N ALA A 18 -14.72 9.45 -1.63
CA ALA A 18 -13.39 9.86 -1.21
C ALA A 18 -13.37 10.31 0.24
N MET A 19 -12.24 10.07 0.91
CA MET A 19 -11.96 10.63 2.23
C MET A 19 -10.52 11.13 2.32
N ALA A 20 -10.31 12.12 3.17
CA ALA A 20 -8.98 12.57 3.55
C ALA A 20 -8.88 12.73 5.07
N ILE A 21 -7.80 12.22 5.64
CA ILE A 21 -7.52 12.29 7.08
C ILE A 21 -6.10 12.81 7.32
N GLN A 22 -5.89 13.34 8.53
CA GLN A 22 -4.56 13.60 9.07
C GLN A 22 -4.29 12.66 10.23
N THR A 23 -3.08 12.11 10.23
CA THR A 23 -2.55 11.30 11.32
C THR A 23 -1.22 11.88 11.81
N GLU A 24 -0.88 11.59 13.05
CA GLU A 24 0.39 11.99 13.68
C GLU A 24 1.10 10.78 14.24
N PHE A 25 2.42 10.76 14.04
CA PHE A 25 3.30 9.72 14.57
C PHE A 25 4.08 10.31 15.74
N HIS A 26 3.98 9.66 16.89
CA HIS A 26 4.65 10.05 18.13
C HIS A 26 5.68 9.01 18.56
N ALA A 27 6.84 9.47 19.07
CA ALA A 27 7.84 8.60 19.70
C ALA A 27 7.36 8.19 21.10
N GLY A 28 6.92 6.95 21.23
CA GLY A 28 6.36 6.46 22.51
C GLY A 28 5.14 7.27 22.96
N HIS A 29 5.23 7.93 24.11
CA HIS A 29 4.19 8.79 24.68
C HIS A 29 4.54 10.28 24.59
N ASP A 30 5.53 10.67 23.80
CA ASP A 30 5.87 12.07 23.58
C ASP A 30 4.66 12.80 22.98
N PRO A 31 4.20 13.92 23.56
CA PRO A 31 3.08 14.70 23.01
C PRO A 31 3.44 15.41 21.70
N ILE A 32 4.72 15.55 21.37
CA ILE A 32 5.16 16.21 20.13
C ILE A 32 5.26 15.15 19.02
N PRO A 33 4.50 15.28 17.92
CA PRO A 33 4.60 14.36 16.80
C PRO A 33 5.95 14.55 16.08
N ILE A 34 6.51 13.46 15.58
CA ILE A 34 7.72 13.47 14.73
C ILE A 34 7.35 13.53 13.23
N ILE A 35 6.16 13.07 12.87
CA ILE A 35 5.61 13.09 11.51
C ILE A 35 4.15 13.51 11.56
N GLN A 36 3.73 14.35 10.62
CA GLN A 36 2.36 14.51 10.20
C GLN A 36 2.17 13.79 8.86
N GLN A 37 1.12 12.99 8.76
CA GLN A 37 0.75 12.27 7.56
C GLN A 37 -0.65 12.66 7.13
N GLN A 38 -0.83 13.04 5.87
CA GLN A 38 -2.12 13.14 5.23
C GLN A 38 -2.34 11.90 4.36
N VAL A 39 -3.52 11.29 4.48
CA VAL A 39 -3.93 10.15 3.66
C VAL A 39 -5.22 10.54 2.93
N VAL A 40 -5.21 10.36 1.62
CA VAL A 40 -6.40 10.45 0.76
C VAL A 40 -6.69 9.06 0.24
N ALA A 41 -7.93 8.62 0.41
CA ALA A 41 -8.43 7.37 -0.16
C ALA A 41 -9.61 7.69 -1.09
N ILE A 42 -9.55 7.15 -2.31
CA ILE A 42 -10.60 7.31 -3.33
C ILE A 42 -10.99 5.91 -3.79
N ILE A 43 -12.27 5.58 -3.69
CA ILE A 43 -12.81 4.33 -4.21
C ILE A 43 -13.71 4.63 -5.41
N GLN A 44 -13.51 3.88 -6.50
CA GLN A 44 -14.30 3.99 -7.72
C GLN A 44 -14.74 2.60 -8.17
N PRO A 45 -16.05 2.38 -8.39
CA PRO A 45 -16.53 1.15 -8.96
C PRO A 45 -16.05 1.01 -10.41
N LEU A 46 -15.75 -0.21 -10.79
CA LEU A 46 -15.49 -0.64 -12.15
C LEU A 46 -16.59 -1.59 -12.62
N VAL A 47 -16.48 -2.08 -13.85
CA VAL A 47 -17.36 -3.11 -14.37
C VAL A 47 -17.11 -4.48 -13.69
N HIS A 48 -18.07 -5.38 -13.77
CA HIS A 48 -17.95 -6.76 -13.28
C HIS A 48 -17.64 -6.91 -11.77
N SER A 49 -18.26 -6.07 -10.94
CA SER A 49 -18.08 -6.09 -9.46
C SER A 49 -16.65 -5.82 -9.00
N GLN A 50 -15.86 -5.16 -9.82
CA GLN A 50 -14.53 -4.68 -9.47
C GLN A 50 -14.60 -3.23 -9.00
N TYR A 51 -13.57 -2.79 -8.30
CA TYR A 51 -13.36 -1.39 -7.94
C TYR A 51 -11.87 -1.07 -7.87
N THR A 52 -11.55 0.21 -8.01
CA THR A 52 -10.21 0.72 -7.67
C THR A 52 -10.26 1.40 -6.31
N LEU A 53 -9.20 1.20 -5.54
CA LEU A 53 -8.91 1.98 -4.34
C LEU A 53 -7.58 2.69 -4.58
N GLU A 54 -7.64 4.00 -4.78
CA GLU A 54 -6.46 4.83 -4.86
C GLU A 54 -6.11 5.35 -3.46
N LEU A 55 -4.84 5.18 -3.06
CA LEU A 55 -4.32 5.70 -1.81
C LEU A 55 -3.16 6.66 -2.10
N GLN A 56 -3.33 7.91 -1.66
CA GLN A 56 -2.28 8.93 -1.69
C GLN A 56 -1.85 9.24 -0.27
N THR A 57 -0.55 9.36 -0.03
CA THR A 57 -0.06 9.79 1.28
C THR A 57 1.02 10.85 1.13
N THR A 58 0.95 11.85 2.01
CA THR A 58 1.99 12.89 2.16
C THR A 58 2.54 12.81 3.58
N ILE A 59 3.82 12.54 3.72
CA ILE A 59 4.53 12.36 4.99
C ILE A 59 5.47 13.54 5.18
N THR A 60 5.17 14.38 6.17
CA THR A 60 5.89 15.62 6.47
C THR A 60 6.52 15.52 7.86
N PRO A 61 7.84 15.68 8.02
CA PRO A 61 8.45 15.74 9.35
C PRO A 61 8.08 17.04 10.05
N THR A 62 7.93 16.99 11.37
CA THR A 62 7.68 18.18 12.19
C THR A 62 8.99 18.88 12.62
N MET A 63 10.11 18.20 12.46
CA MET A 63 11.47 18.71 12.70
C MET A 63 12.13 19.16 11.40
N ALA A 64 13.27 19.85 11.50
CA ALA A 64 14.00 20.40 10.34
C ALA A 64 14.38 19.32 9.31
N SER A 65 14.67 18.09 9.75
CA SER A 65 14.89 16.94 8.88
C SER A 65 14.61 15.63 9.60
N LEU A 66 14.16 14.63 8.87
CA LEU A 66 13.94 13.26 9.35
C LEU A 66 14.45 12.28 8.30
N THR A 67 15.25 11.32 8.71
CA THR A 67 15.71 10.24 7.81
C THR A 67 14.93 8.97 8.06
N LEU A 68 14.27 8.51 7.00
CA LEU A 68 13.66 7.17 6.93
C LEU A 68 14.75 6.18 6.52
N ASN A 69 15.14 5.31 7.42
CA ASN A 69 16.21 4.35 7.19
C ASN A 69 15.79 3.23 6.22
N LYS A 70 16.79 2.52 5.71
CA LYS A 70 16.55 1.34 4.86
C LYS A 70 15.70 0.31 5.56
N THR A 71 14.71 -0.19 4.83
CA THR A 71 13.82 -1.26 5.30
C THR A 71 13.23 -2.03 4.12
N ASN A 72 12.86 -3.30 4.37
CA ASN A 72 12.10 -4.08 3.41
C ASN A 72 10.61 -3.69 3.38
N PHE A 73 10.13 -2.99 4.40
CA PHE A 73 8.73 -2.61 4.49
C PHE A 73 8.44 -1.32 3.74
N GLY A 74 7.20 -1.20 3.25
CA GLY A 74 6.66 0.03 2.67
C GLY A 74 5.72 0.75 3.63
N PHE A 75 5.22 1.91 3.21
CA PHE A 75 4.21 2.66 3.96
C PHE A 75 2.80 2.10 3.79
N LEU A 76 2.55 1.42 2.69
CA LEU A 76 1.33 0.65 2.46
C LEU A 76 1.70 -0.82 2.33
N ALA A 77 0.97 -1.65 3.04
CA ALA A 77 1.04 -3.10 2.90
C ALA A 77 -0.37 -3.67 2.85
N VAL A 78 -0.53 -4.71 2.05
CA VAL A 78 -1.77 -5.45 1.91
C VAL A 78 -1.54 -6.86 2.43
N ARG A 79 -2.49 -7.36 3.20
CA ARG A 79 -2.54 -8.77 3.59
C ARG A 79 -3.79 -9.41 3.00
N MET A 80 -3.56 -10.41 2.19
CA MET A 80 -4.63 -11.21 1.59
C MET A 80 -5.25 -12.16 2.61
N ALA A 81 -6.49 -12.54 2.38
CA ALA A 81 -7.16 -13.59 3.15
C ALA A 81 -6.42 -14.93 2.99
N ALA A 82 -6.41 -15.77 4.01
CA ALA A 82 -5.66 -17.03 4.03
C ALA A 82 -6.01 -17.94 2.85
N ASN A 83 -7.27 -18.01 2.47
CA ASN A 83 -7.75 -18.85 1.35
C ASN A 83 -7.30 -18.34 -0.04
N ILE A 84 -6.87 -17.08 -0.15
CA ILE A 84 -6.29 -16.51 -1.38
C ILE A 84 -4.77 -16.58 -1.35
N SER A 85 -4.16 -16.77 -0.17
CA SER A 85 -2.70 -16.83 -0.07
C SER A 85 -2.13 -18.06 -0.77
N ASP A 86 -0.90 -17.95 -1.27
CA ASP A 86 -0.18 -19.02 -1.93
C ASP A 86 0.05 -20.20 -0.94
N TYR A 87 0.49 -19.88 0.27
CA TYR A 87 0.82 -20.88 1.29
C TYR A 87 -0.41 -21.59 1.88
N PHE A 88 -1.49 -20.87 2.19
CA PHE A 88 -2.63 -21.43 2.91
C PHE A 88 -3.79 -21.82 2.01
N GLY A 89 -3.92 -21.25 0.80
CA GLY A 89 -5.15 -21.32 0.02
C GLY A 89 -5.00 -21.69 -1.45
N GLY A 90 -3.81 -21.76 -1.99
CA GLY A 90 -3.59 -22.06 -3.41
C GLY A 90 -3.77 -20.85 -4.33
N GLY A 91 -3.65 -19.64 -3.80
CA GLY A 91 -3.54 -18.42 -4.60
C GLY A 91 -2.20 -18.33 -5.33
N ILE A 92 -2.08 -17.38 -6.23
CA ILE A 92 -0.89 -17.12 -7.04
C ILE A 92 -0.49 -15.67 -6.89
N ILE A 93 0.81 -15.44 -6.70
CA ILE A 93 1.40 -14.09 -6.73
C ILE A 93 2.09 -13.92 -8.07
N THR A 94 1.80 -12.81 -8.77
CA THR A 94 2.32 -12.55 -10.12
C THR A 94 2.72 -11.09 -10.27
N ASN A 95 3.69 -10.79 -11.12
CA ASN A 95 4.02 -9.42 -11.53
C ASN A 95 3.75 -9.17 -13.02
N GLN A 96 3.96 -7.93 -13.50
CA GLN A 96 3.76 -7.51 -14.88
C GLN A 96 4.56 -8.32 -15.92
N ALA A 97 5.63 -9.01 -15.51
CA ALA A 97 6.45 -9.86 -16.40
C ALA A 97 6.03 -11.33 -16.36
N GLY A 98 4.92 -11.66 -15.66
CA GLY A 98 4.44 -13.05 -15.53
C GLY A 98 5.31 -13.92 -14.62
N LYS A 99 6.22 -13.35 -13.81
CA LYS A 99 6.96 -14.09 -12.80
C LYS A 99 6.03 -14.38 -11.62
N THR A 100 6.16 -15.55 -11.02
CA THR A 100 5.28 -16.03 -9.97
C THR A 100 6.03 -16.47 -8.71
N GLY A 101 5.35 -16.37 -7.57
CA GLY A 101 5.79 -16.87 -6.27
C GLY A 101 6.80 -15.97 -5.54
N GLU A 102 6.87 -16.12 -4.22
CA GLU A 102 7.74 -15.31 -3.36
C GLU A 102 9.22 -15.34 -3.80
N PRO A 103 9.84 -16.50 -4.13
CA PRO A 103 11.27 -16.52 -4.47
C PRO A 103 11.63 -15.70 -5.71
N ALA A 104 10.70 -15.55 -6.65
CA ALA A 104 10.94 -14.79 -7.88
C ALA A 104 10.62 -13.30 -7.73
N LEU A 105 9.81 -12.92 -6.74
CA LEU A 105 9.26 -11.58 -6.59
C LEU A 105 9.84 -10.81 -5.41
N PHE A 106 10.19 -11.48 -4.32
CA PHE A 106 10.73 -10.82 -3.13
C PHE A 106 12.02 -10.05 -3.45
N GLY A 107 12.02 -8.76 -3.14
CA GLY A 107 13.18 -7.89 -3.36
C GLY A 107 13.43 -7.50 -4.81
N ASN A 108 12.60 -7.91 -5.74
CA ASN A 108 12.68 -7.53 -7.14
C ASN A 108 11.75 -6.36 -7.46
N ALA A 109 12.16 -5.55 -8.45
CA ALA A 109 11.38 -4.40 -8.89
C ALA A 109 10.20 -4.85 -9.77
N ALA A 110 9.03 -4.21 -9.54
CA ALA A 110 7.84 -4.43 -10.35
C ALA A 110 6.95 -3.19 -10.33
N SER A 111 6.23 -2.94 -11.43
CA SER A 111 5.24 -1.84 -11.49
C SER A 111 3.93 -2.22 -10.79
N TYR A 112 3.63 -3.51 -10.68
CA TYR A 112 2.53 -4.01 -9.86
C TYR A 112 2.78 -5.45 -9.41
N ILE A 113 2.08 -5.84 -8.38
CA ILE A 113 1.93 -7.23 -7.94
C ILE A 113 0.44 -7.55 -7.91
N ASP A 114 0.08 -8.67 -8.52
CA ASP A 114 -1.23 -9.29 -8.42
C ASP A 114 -1.16 -10.46 -7.45
N TYR A 115 -2.12 -10.54 -6.55
CA TYR A 115 -2.28 -11.66 -5.64
C TYR A 115 -3.73 -12.13 -5.73
N SER A 116 -3.98 -13.26 -6.38
CA SER A 116 -5.30 -13.78 -6.65
C SER A 116 -5.40 -15.27 -6.37
N GLY A 117 -6.59 -15.75 -6.07
CA GLY A 117 -6.80 -17.15 -5.72
C GLY A 117 -8.27 -17.55 -5.64
N PRO A 118 -8.52 -18.83 -5.37
CA PRO A 118 -9.87 -19.38 -5.35
C PRO A 118 -10.65 -18.87 -4.13
N MET A 119 -11.89 -18.47 -4.37
CA MET A 119 -12.86 -18.08 -3.38
C MET A 119 -14.19 -18.81 -3.61
N ARG A 120 -14.96 -18.96 -2.54
CA ARG A 120 -16.32 -19.47 -2.64
C ARG A 120 -17.27 -18.31 -2.97
N GLY A 121 -17.80 -18.31 -4.17
CA GLY A 121 -18.77 -17.33 -4.62
C GLY A 121 -20.18 -17.50 -4.01
N PRO A 122 -21.12 -16.58 -4.31
CA PRO A 122 -22.44 -16.51 -3.68
C PRO A 122 -23.27 -17.77 -3.81
N ASN A 123 -23.16 -18.50 -4.90
CA ASN A 123 -23.92 -19.74 -5.19
C ASN A 123 -23.11 -21.01 -4.89
N ALA A 124 -22.13 -20.91 -3.99
CA ALA A 124 -21.17 -21.98 -3.68
C ALA A 124 -20.32 -22.45 -4.87
N ASN A 125 -20.33 -21.72 -5.99
CA ASN A 125 -19.41 -21.92 -7.10
C ASN A 125 -18.02 -21.38 -6.71
N GLU A 126 -16.99 -21.91 -7.34
CA GLU A 126 -15.65 -21.38 -7.22
C GLU A 126 -15.51 -20.17 -8.15
N ILE A 127 -14.96 -19.07 -7.61
CA ILE A 127 -14.59 -17.86 -8.34
C ILE A 127 -13.14 -17.51 -8.01
N THR A 128 -12.50 -16.70 -8.84
CA THR A 128 -11.18 -16.14 -8.54
C THR A 128 -11.34 -14.71 -8.10
N GLU A 129 -10.78 -14.39 -6.94
CA GLU A 129 -10.74 -13.04 -6.37
C GLU A 129 -9.31 -12.64 -6.04
N GLY A 130 -9.05 -11.36 -5.98
CA GLY A 130 -7.70 -10.90 -5.67
C GLY A 130 -7.57 -9.39 -5.60
N ILE A 131 -6.34 -8.96 -5.39
CA ILE A 131 -5.94 -7.55 -5.37
C ILE A 131 -4.73 -7.39 -6.26
N THR A 132 -4.82 -6.49 -7.24
CA THR A 132 -3.67 -6.00 -7.98
C THR A 132 -3.21 -4.69 -7.35
N TYR A 133 -2.00 -4.69 -6.78
CA TYR A 133 -1.42 -3.54 -6.12
C TYR A 133 -0.42 -2.87 -7.06
N PHE A 134 -0.75 -1.66 -7.52
CA PHE A 134 0.05 -0.86 -8.43
C PHE A 134 0.96 0.11 -7.67
N ASP A 135 2.24 0.14 -8.05
CA ASP A 135 3.17 1.21 -7.67
C ASP A 135 3.03 2.35 -8.67
N HIS A 136 2.79 3.57 -8.20
CA HIS A 136 2.56 4.69 -9.12
C HIS A 136 3.89 5.25 -9.67
N PRO A 137 3.96 5.62 -10.98
CA PRO A 137 5.18 6.14 -11.60
C PRO A 137 5.77 7.41 -10.96
N SER A 138 4.98 8.17 -10.20
CA SER A 138 5.47 9.33 -9.45
C SER A 138 6.16 9.00 -8.14
N ASN A 139 6.11 7.74 -7.68
CA ASN A 139 6.79 7.33 -6.46
C ASN A 139 8.31 7.38 -6.64
N PRO A 140 9.07 7.86 -5.65
CA PRO A 140 10.51 8.10 -5.84
C PRO A 140 11.33 6.83 -6.09
N SER A 141 10.82 5.66 -5.75
CA SER A 141 11.47 4.37 -5.98
C SER A 141 10.88 3.58 -7.15
N TYR A 142 10.01 4.19 -7.97
CA TYR A 142 9.34 3.49 -9.08
C TYR A 142 10.30 2.96 -10.15
N PRO A 143 10.15 1.71 -10.61
CA PRO A 143 9.34 0.66 -10.01
C PRO A 143 9.98 0.15 -8.71
N SER A 144 9.21 0.21 -7.63
CA SER A 144 9.69 -0.19 -6.31
C SER A 144 10.05 -1.67 -6.25
N LYS A 145 11.02 -2.02 -5.40
CA LYS A 145 11.25 -3.40 -4.99
C LYS A 145 10.21 -3.81 -3.94
N TRP A 146 9.75 -5.05 -4.02
CA TRP A 146 8.62 -5.51 -3.24
C TRP A 146 9.01 -6.40 -2.06
N HIS A 147 8.29 -6.23 -0.96
CA HIS A 147 8.25 -7.20 0.13
C HIS A 147 7.03 -8.10 -0.10
N ILE A 148 7.27 -9.28 -0.57
CA ILE A 148 6.26 -10.29 -0.91
C ILE A 148 6.44 -11.49 0.01
N ARG A 149 5.33 -12.08 0.46
CA ARG A 149 5.33 -13.32 1.23
C ARG A 149 4.21 -14.23 0.73
N GLU A 150 4.51 -15.51 0.66
CA GLU A 150 3.56 -16.56 0.30
C GLU A 150 2.37 -16.67 1.28
N ASP A 151 2.53 -16.17 2.52
CA ASP A 151 1.47 -16.10 3.53
C ASP A 151 0.44 -14.97 3.32
N GLY A 152 0.48 -14.30 2.17
CA GLY A 152 -0.48 -13.27 1.76
C GLY A 152 -0.04 -11.83 1.91
N TRP A 153 1.24 -11.57 2.24
CA TRP A 153 1.73 -10.20 2.39
C TRP A 153 2.28 -9.64 1.08
N MET A 154 1.94 -8.38 0.75
CA MET A 154 2.60 -7.61 -0.30
C MET A 154 2.71 -6.13 0.08
N GLY A 155 3.85 -5.52 -0.22
CA GLY A 155 4.12 -4.11 0.02
C GLY A 155 5.26 -3.58 -0.85
N ALA A 156 5.08 -2.39 -1.42
CA ALA A 156 6.11 -1.68 -2.16
C ALA A 156 7.10 -1.02 -1.20
N SER A 157 8.38 -1.40 -1.27
CA SER A 157 9.42 -0.99 -0.30
C SER A 157 10.15 0.25 -0.80
N VAL A 158 9.64 1.43 -0.48
CA VAL A 158 10.18 2.71 -0.97
C VAL A 158 11.61 3.00 -0.49
N CYS A 159 11.99 2.55 0.72
CA CYS A 159 13.31 2.75 1.32
C CYS A 159 14.21 1.51 1.26
N ARG A 160 13.97 0.55 0.35
CA ARG A 160 14.71 -0.71 0.35
C ARG A 160 16.20 -0.54 0.07
N ASP A 161 16.55 0.24 -0.92
CA ASP A 161 17.93 0.36 -1.39
C ASP A 161 18.69 1.50 -0.72
N ALA A 162 18.00 2.58 -0.36
CA ALA A 162 18.61 3.75 0.25
C ALA A 162 17.68 4.39 1.29
N PRO A 163 18.22 5.09 2.29
CA PRO A 163 17.42 5.95 3.15
C PRO A 163 16.89 7.15 2.37
N ILE A 164 15.78 7.72 2.85
CA ILE A 164 15.20 8.96 2.32
C ILE A 164 15.19 10.00 3.43
N THR A 165 15.76 11.17 3.18
CA THR A 165 15.72 12.30 4.12
C THR A 165 14.61 13.25 3.71
N LEU A 166 13.71 13.52 4.65
CA LEU A 166 12.57 14.44 4.50
C LEU A 166 12.85 15.75 5.20
N THR A 167 12.29 16.82 4.66
CA THR A 167 12.18 18.12 5.32
C THR A 167 10.76 18.64 5.20
N PRO A 168 10.33 19.64 5.98
CA PRO A 168 9.00 20.24 5.83
C PRO A 168 8.74 20.79 4.42
N ASN A 169 9.77 21.23 3.70
CA ASN A 169 9.67 21.74 2.33
C ASN A 169 9.83 20.66 1.25
N ALA A 170 10.23 19.45 1.63
CA ALA A 170 10.39 18.29 0.75
C ALA A 170 9.81 17.03 1.43
N PRO A 171 8.47 16.97 1.59
CA PRO A 171 7.79 15.79 2.15
C PRO A 171 7.86 14.60 1.21
N LEU A 172 7.71 13.39 1.73
CA LEU A 172 7.53 12.19 0.92
C LEU A 172 6.07 12.11 0.46
N LYS A 173 5.87 12.02 -0.84
CA LYS A 173 4.55 11.80 -1.44
C LYS A 173 4.56 10.44 -2.13
N LEU A 174 3.56 9.62 -1.80
CA LEU A 174 3.36 8.29 -2.37
C LEU A 174 1.94 8.15 -2.89
N ARG A 175 1.78 7.36 -3.94
CA ARG A 175 0.50 7.03 -4.55
C ARG A 175 0.48 5.55 -4.96
N TYR A 176 -0.63 4.92 -4.70
CA TYR A 176 -0.85 3.51 -5.01
C TYR A 176 -2.25 3.26 -5.55
#